data_066a74655bb835919ae90aeb399b202b
#
_entry.id   066a74655bb835919ae90aeb399b202b
#
_cell.length_a   1.000
_cell.length_b   1.000
_cell.length_c   1.000
_cell.angle_alpha   90.00
_cell.angle_beta   90.00
_cell.angle_gamma   90.00
#
_symmetry.space_group_name_H-M   'P 1'
#
loop_
_entity.id
_entity.type
_entity.pdbx_description
1 polymer ?
#
loop_
_entity_poly.entity_id
_entity_poly.type
_entity_poly.pdbx_seq_one_letter_code
_entity_poly.pdbx_strand_id
1 'polypeptide(L)'
;VASNSIPYLTRKGQIRYTTAMGKPTSVGGDSLQQPFFWTGEFSWGWLNNVSLYGGSVLTNRDYQSLAAGVGFNLNSLGSLSFDVTRSDAQLHNQDKETGYSYRANYSKRFESTGSQLTFAGYRFSDKNFVTMNEYINDTNHYTNYQNEKESYIVTFNQYLESLRLNTYVSLARNTYWDASSNVNYSLSLSRDFDIGPLKNVSTSLTFSRINWEEDNQDQLYLNISIPWGTSRTLSYGMQRNQDNKISHTASWYDSSDRNNSWSVSASGDNDEFKDMKASLRASYQHNTENGRLYLSGTSQRDSYYSLNASWNGSFTATRHGAAFHDYSGSADSRFMIDADGTEDIPLNNKRAVTNRYGIGVIPSVSSYITTSLSVDTRNLPENVDIENSVITTTLTEGAIGYAKLDTRKGYQIMGVIRLADGSHPPLGISVKDETSHKELGLVADGGFVYLNGIQDDSKLTLRWGDKSCFIQPPNSSNLTTGTVILPCISQN
;
A
#
# COMPACT_ATOMS: atom_id res chain seq x y z
N VAL A 1 16.07 -1.38 16.17
CA VAL A 1 15.32 -0.68 15.12
C VAL A 1 15.63 -1.38 13.81
N ALA A 2 14.63 -2.01 13.17
CA ALA A 2 14.83 -2.61 11.87
C ALA A 2 15.00 -1.47 10.85
N SER A 3 16.13 -1.44 10.15
CA SER A 3 16.37 -0.47 9.09
C SER A 3 15.77 -1.00 7.79
N ASN A 4 14.84 -0.25 7.20
CA ASN A 4 14.27 -0.56 5.87
C ASN A 4 15.26 -0.29 4.71
N SER A 5 16.50 0.06 5.01
CA SER A 5 17.49 0.42 4.00
C SER A 5 18.08 -0.77 3.24
N ILE A 6 17.94 -1.98 3.76
CA ILE A 6 18.29 -3.22 3.05
C ILE A 6 17.09 -4.17 3.09
N PRO A 7 16.57 -4.60 1.93
CA PRO A 7 15.29 -5.34 1.81
C PRO A 7 15.24 -6.67 2.56
N TYR A 8 16.38 -7.24 2.93
CA TYR A 8 16.49 -8.61 3.45
C TYR A 8 16.82 -8.70 4.94
N LEU A 9 16.87 -7.59 5.67
CA LEU A 9 17.06 -7.62 7.11
C LEU A 9 15.75 -7.91 7.83
N THR A 10 15.72 -9.04 8.54
CA THR A 10 14.55 -9.53 9.28
C THR A 10 14.88 -9.58 10.77
N ARG A 11 13.91 -9.29 11.64
CA ARG A 11 14.10 -9.39 13.10
C ARG A 11 14.37 -10.83 13.53
N LYS A 12 15.20 -11.00 14.54
CA LYS A 12 15.53 -12.32 15.10
C LYS A 12 14.28 -13.15 15.38
N GLY A 13 14.31 -14.40 14.91
CA GLY A 13 13.25 -15.38 15.10
C GLY A 13 12.06 -15.23 14.16
N GLN A 14 12.01 -14.18 13.34
CA GLN A 14 10.95 -13.98 12.36
C GLN A 14 11.36 -14.52 10.99
N ILE A 15 10.38 -15.04 10.28
CA ILE A 15 10.50 -15.46 8.87
C ILE A 15 9.51 -14.66 8.05
N ARG A 16 10.00 -14.03 7.01
CA ARG A 16 9.20 -13.40 5.97
C ARG A 16 9.32 -14.22 4.71
N TYR A 17 8.23 -14.48 4.04
CA TYR A 17 8.22 -15.20 2.77
C TYR A 17 7.19 -14.60 1.81
N THR A 18 7.49 -14.74 0.53
CA THR A 18 6.59 -14.35 -0.56
C THR A 18 6.61 -15.44 -1.61
N THR A 19 5.48 -15.78 -2.17
CA THR A 19 5.38 -16.69 -3.30
C THR A 19 4.42 -16.13 -4.34
N ALA A 20 4.76 -16.34 -5.61
CA ALA A 20 3.91 -15.96 -6.73
C ALA A 20 4.02 -17.00 -7.86
N MET A 21 2.95 -17.14 -8.64
CA MET A 21 2.93 -17.96 -9.84
C MET A 21 2.11 -17.30 -10.92
N GLY A 22 2.45 -17.57 -12.16
CA GLY A 22 1.75 -16.99 -13.30
C GLY A 22 2.47 -17.18 -14.61
N LYS A 23 2.08 -16.38 -15.59
CA LYS A 23 2.77 -16.24 -16.86
C LYS A 23 3.19 -14.80 -17.04
N PRO A 24 4.38 -14.53 -17.61
CA PRO A 24 4.76 -13.17 -18.00
C PRO A 24 3.73 -12.60 -18.97
N THR A 25 3.36 -11.33 -18.80
CA THR A 25 2.49 -10.62 -19.74
C THR A 25 3.31 -9.58 -20.50
N SER A 26 3.08 -9.46 -21.80
CA SER A 26 3.58 -8.33 -22.58
C SER A 26 2.41 -7.47 -23.03
N VAL A 27 2.61 -6.16 -22.98
CA VAL A 27 1.64 -5.19 -23.50
C VAL A 27 2.00 -4.87 -24.95
N GLY A 28 1.19 -5.33 -25.89
CA GLY A 28 1.23 -4.90 -27.29
C GLY A 28 2.15 -5.69 -28.21
N GLY A 29 1.84 -6.93 -28.50
CA GLY A 29 2.51 -7.67 -29.57
C GLY A 29 2.23 -9.17 -29.57
N ASP A 30 2.61 -9.80 -30.64
CA ASP A 30 2.37 -11.19 -30.99
C ASP A 30 2.51 -12.19 -29.83
N SER A 31 1.86 -13.35 -30.00
CA SER A 31 1.81 -14.47 -29.05
C SER A 31 3.21 -14.89 -28.59
N LEU A 32 3.70 -14.25 -27.54
CA LEU A 32 4.95 -14.60 -26.89
C LEU A 32 4.86 -16.01 -26.31
N GLN A 33 5.89 -16.81 -26.48
CA GLN A 33 5.99 -18.04 -25.72
C GLN A 33 6.22 -17.69 -24.23
N GLN A 34 5.12 -17.66 -23.48
CA GLN A 34 5.13 -17.29 -22.07
C GLN A 34 5.24 -18.55 -21.21
N PRO A 35 6.41 -18.83 -20.61
CA PRO A 35 6.52 -19.95 -19.70
C PRO A 35 5.67 -19.70 -18.44
N PHE A 36 4.99 -20.74 -17.95
CA PHE A 36 4.43 -20.66 -16.61
C PHE A 36 5.58 -20.69 -15.60
N PHE A 37 5.57 -19.78 -14.64
CA PHE A 37 6.59 -19.69 -13.61
C PHE A 37 5.99 -19.77 -12.21
N TRP A 38 6.82 -20.25 -11.29
CA TRP A 38 6.64 -20.11 -9.85
C TRP A 38 7.87 -19.43 -9.28
N THR A 39 7.67 -18.47 -8.38
CA THR A 39 8.74 -17.83 -7.62
C THR A 39 8.43 -17.90 -6.13
N GLY A 40 9.47 -18.07 -5.33
CA GLY A 40 9.40 -18.05 -3.88
C GLY A 40 10.62 -17.35 -3.31
N GLU A 41 10.40 -16.52 -2.30
CA GLU A 41 11.44 -15.82 -1.57
C GLU A 41 11.22 -16.02 -0.08
N PHE A 42 12.30 -16.07 0.69
CA PHE A 42 12.24 -16.05 2.14
C PHE A 42 13.37 -15.20 2.73
N SER A 43 13.14 -14.66 3.91
CA SER A 43 14.15 -14.01 4.74
C SER A 43 13.90 -14.37 6.20
N TRP A 44 14.94 -14.88 6.86
CA TRP A 44 14.92 -15.34 8.24
C TRP A 44 15.91 -14.58 9.09
N GLY A 45 15.41 -13.93 10.15
CA GLY A 45 16.23 -13.30 11.18
C GLY A 45 16.88 -14.34 12.09
N TRP A 46 18.06 -14.83 11.74
CA TRP A 46 18.78 -15.84 12.52
C TRP A 46 19.30 -15.27 13.84
N LEU A 47 20.02 -14.14 13.79
CA LEU A 47 20.53 -13.41 14.94
C LEU A 47 19.99 -11.97 14.95
N ASN A 48 20.25 -11.21 16.03
CA ASN A 48 19.83 -9.81 16.13
C ASN A 48 20.39 -8.93 15.00
N ASN A 49 21.53 -9.30 14.47
CA ASN A 49 22.27 -8.53 13.45
C ASN A 49 22.57 -9.34 12.17
N VAL A 50 22.05 -10.57 12.06
CA VAL A 50 22.28 -11.44 10.90
C VAL A 50 20.95 -12.00 10.40
N SER A 51 20.70 -11.84 9.12
CA SER A 51 19.56 -12.44 8.42
C SER A 51 20.05 -13.33 7.29
N LEU A 52 19.42 -14.47 7.13
CA LEU A 52 19.61 -15.38 5.99
C LEU A 52 18.43 -15.18 5.04
N TYR A 53 18.71 -15.15 3.74
CA TYR A 53 17.65 -15.02 2.75
C TYR A 53 17.94 -15.85 1.51
N GLY A 54 16.90 -16.16 0.77
CA GLY A 54 17.02 -16.89 -0.47
C GLY A 54 15.76 -16.81 -1.29
N GLY A 55 15.87 -17.29 -2.53
CA GLY A 55 14.76 -17.31 -3.46
C GLY A 55 14.95 -18.29 -4.58
N SER A 56 13.88 -18.59 -5.28
CA SER A 56 13.88 -19.45 -6.45
C SER A 56 12.91 -18.95 -7.49
N VAL A 57 13.26 -19.10 -8.76
CA VAL A 57 12.38 -18.96 -9.90
C VAL A 57 12.42 -20.27 -10.67
N LEU A 58 11.28 -20.92 -10.82
CA LEU A 58 11.14 -22.19 -11.54
C LEU A 58 10.13 -21.98 -12.67
N THR A 59 10.46 -22.47 -13.86
CA THR A 59 9.53 -22.44 -14.97
C THR A 59 9.17 -23.87 -15.41
N ASN A 60 8.08 -23.99 -16.13
CA ASN A 60 7.68 -25.26 -16.77
C ASN A 60 8.48 -25.57 -18.05
N ARG A 61 9.54 -24.82 -18.32
CA ARG A 61 10.46 -24.94 -19.46
C ARG A 61 11.90 -24.86 -18.97
N ASP A 62 12.78 -24.54 -19.86
CA ASP A 62 14.23 -24.65 -19.71
C ASP A 62 14.89 -23.48 -18.98
N TYR A 63 14.23 -22.95 -17.93
CA TYR A 63 14.79 -21.92 -17.06
C TYR A 63 14.50 -22.23 -15.58
N GLN A 64 15.53 -22.14 -14.77
CA GLN A 64 15.43 -22.13 -13.31
C GLN A 64 16.52 -21.26 -12.69
N SER A 65 16.22 -20.67 -11.54
CA SER A 65 17.18 -19.84 -10.80
C SER A 65 17.02 -20.06 -9.30
N LEU A 66 18.15 -20.14 -8.60
CA LEU A 66 18.23 -20.27 -7.15
C LEU A 66 19.17 -19.21 -6.59
N ALA A 67 18.73 -18.51 -5.55
CA ALA A 67 19.50 -17.49 -4.85
C ALA A 67 19.63 -17.81 -3.37
N ALA A 68 20.80 -17.52 -2.79
CA ALA A 68 21.05 -17.56 -1.35
C ALA A 68 21.92 -16.38 -0.93
N GLY A 69 21.65 -15.81 0.25
CA GLY A 69 22.38 -14.66 0.72
C GLY A 69 22.34 -14.50 2.23
N VAL A 70 23.17 -13.60 2.71
CA VAL A 70 23.30 -13.20 4.12
C VAL A 70 23.33 -11.68 4.23
N GLY A 71 22.56 -11.15 5.18
CA GLY A 71 22.53 -9.73 5.51
C GLY A 71 23.05 -9.49 6.94
N PHE A 72 23.84 -8.44 7.10
CA PHE A 72 24.43 -8.02 8.36
C PHE A 72 23.97 -6.61 8.72
N ASN A 73 23.49 -6.43 9.92
CA ASN A 73 23.31 -5.11 10.52
C ASN A 73 24.55 -4.78 11.37
N LEU A 74 25.37 -3.87 10.91
CA LEU A 74 26.59 -3.45 11.57
C LEU A 74 26.38 -2.26 12.52
N ASN A 75 25.13 -2.00 12.92
CA ASN A 75 24.73 -0.90 13.80
C ASN A 75 25.19 0.48 13.25
N SER A 76 26.12 1.12 13.95
CA SER A 76 26.65 2.45 13.55
C SER A 76 27.42 2.44 12.25
N LEU A 77 27.88 1.29 11.77
CA LEU A 77 28.60 1.16 10.50
C LEU A 77 27.65 0.93 9.30
N GLY A 78 26.36 0.79 9.54
CA GLY A 78 25.37 0.58 8.47
C GLY A 78 24.99 -0.89 8.29
N SER A 79 24.57 -1.25 7.11
CA SER A 79 24.11 -2.60 6.77
C SER A 79 24.80 -3.12 5.51
N LEU A 80 25.11 -4.39 5.50
CA LEU A 80 25.84 -5.05 4.40
C LEU A 80 25.13 -6.36 4.05
N SER A 81 25.04 -6.69 2.78
CA SER A 81 24.54 -8.00 2.34
C SER A 81 25.36 -8.57 1.20
N PHE A 82 25.41 -9.91 1.15
CA PHE A 82 26.03 -10.67 0.07
C PHE A 82 25.07 -11.75 -0.37
N ASP A 83 24.97 -11.97 -1.65
CA ASP A 83 24.23 -13.09 -2.20
C ASP A 83 24.88 -13.66 -3.46
N VAL A 84 24.53 -14.91 -3.73
CA VAL A 84 24.86 -15.61 -4.95
C VAL A 84 23.59 -16.16 -5.57
N THR A 85 23.46 -15.99 -6.87
CA THR A 85 22.35 -16.54 -7.67
C THR A 85 22.94 -17.45 -8.73
N ARG A 86 22.42 -18.66 -8.81
CA ARG A 86 22.69 -19.61 -9.90
C ARG A 86 21.50 -19.60 -10.85
N SER A 87 21.75 -19.54 -12.16
CA SER A 87 20.73 -19.77 -13.19
C SER A 87 21.13 -20.94 -14.08
N ASP A 88 20.17 -21.77 -14.41
CA ASP A 88 20.26 -22.80 -15.42
C ASP A 88 19.26 -22.45 -16.52
N ALA A 89 19.71 -22.15 -17.73
CA ALA A 89 18.88 -21.71 -18.84
C ALA A 89 19.27 -22.41 -20.14
N GLN A 90 18.27 -22.73 -20.97
CA GLN A 90 18.49 -23.11 -22.35
C GLN A 90 17.91 -22.03 -23.26
N LEU A 91 18.81 -21.29 -23.89
CA LEU A 91 18.45 -20.25 -24.85
C LEU A 91 18.13 -20.87 -26.22
N HIS A 92 17.52 -20.07 -27.10
CA HIS A 92 17.14 -20.57 -28.44
C HIS A 92 18.38 -20.99 -29.23
N ASN A 93 18.36 -22.22 -29.79
CA ASN A 93 19.46 -22.83 -30.54
C ASN A 93 20.81 -22.95 -29.79
N GLN A 94 20.78 -22.99 -28.45
CA GLN A 94 21.97 -23.17 -27.61
C GLN A 94 21.78 -24.38 -26.70
N ASP A 95 22.89 -24.93 -26.23
CA ASP A 95 22.87 -25.92 -25.19
C ASP A 95 22.46 -25.31 -23.84
N LYS A 96 22.03 -26.15 -22.91
CA LYS A 96 21.71 -25.70 -21.54
C LYS A 96 22.97 -25.18 -20.86
N GLU A 97 22.94 -23.94 -20.43
CA GLU A 97 24.05 -23.29 -19.74
C GLU A 97 23.73 -23.03 -18.26
N THR A 98 24.77 -23.06 -17.46
CA THR A 98 24.71 -22.72 -16.03
C THR A 98 25.61 -21.52 -15.78
N GLY A 99 25.09 -20.48 -15.15
CA GLY A 99 25.84 -19.30 -14.77
C GLY A 99 25.59 -18.88 -13.32
N TYR A 100 26.48 -18.07 -12.79
CA TYR A 100 26.43 -17.52 -11.45
C TYR A 100 26.48 -16.00 -11.47
N SER A 101 25.74 -15.36 -10.55
CA SER A 101 25.81 -13.94 -10.28
C SER A 101 26.08 -13.72 -8.79
N TYR A 102 27.00 -12.82 -8.48
CA TYR A 102 27.42 -12.45 -7.13
C TYR A 102 27.08 -11.00 -6.88
N ARG A 103 26.44 -10.70 -5.76
CA ARG A 103 26.03 -9.33 -5.43
C ARG A 103 26.46 -8.97 -4.01
N ALA A 104 26.91 -7.72 -3.84
CA ALA A 104 27.19 -7.12 -2.55
C ALA A 104 26.45 -5.78 -2.45
N ASN A 105 25.73 -5.52 -1.38
CA ASN A 105 25.03 -4.26 -1.13
C ASN A 105 25.47 -3.69 0.21
N TYR A 106 25.64 -2.38 0.26
CA TYR A 106 25.93 -1.64 1.47
C TYR A 106 25.03 -0.42 1.56
N SER A 107 24.53 -0.13 2.77
CA SER A 107 23.75 1.08 3.05
C SER A 107 24.08 1.63 4.40
N LYS A 108 24.23 2.96 4.49
CA LYS A 108 24.44 3.67 5.74
C LYS A 108 23.67 4.98 5.77
N ARG A 109 22.97 5.20 6.90
CA ARG A 109 22.35 6.48 7.23
C ARG A 109 23.21 7.18 8.28
N PHE A 110 23.52 8.44 8.06
CA PHE A 110 24.25 9.30 8.99
C PHE A 110 23.23 10.15 9.75
N GLU A 111 22.92 9.78 10.98
CA GLU A 111 21.89 10.46 11.77
C GLU A 111 22.23 11.91 12.09
N SER A 112 23.52 12.22 12.32
CA SER A 112 23.97 13.56 12.67
C SER A 112 23.81 14.60 11.55
N THR A 113 23.80 14.16 10.30
CA THR A 113 23.73 15.05 9.12
C THR A 113 22.47 14.84 8.30
N GLY A 114 21.65 13.83 8.64
CA GLY A 114 20.49 13.42 7.82
C GLY A 114 20.87 12.84 6.46
N SER A 115 22.15 12.49 6.25
CA SER A 115 22.65 11.97 4.98
C SER A 115 22.39 10.46 4.89
N GLN A 116 22.19 9.99 3.68
CA GLN A 116 22.10 8.55 3.39
C GLN A 116 23.00 8.21 2.20
N LEU A 117 23.95 7.32 2.44
CA LEU A 117 24.75 6.69 1.39
C LEU A 117 24.17 5.29 1.17
N THR A 118 23.70 5.00 -0.02
CA THR A 118 23.36 3.68 -0.45
C THR A 118 24.30 3.27 -1.55
N PHE A 119 25.12 2.29 -1.27
CA PHE A 119 25.90 1.57 -2.26
C PHE A 119 25.13 0.31 -2.60
N ALA A 120 24.21 0.42 -3.53
CA ALA A 120 23.43 -0.71 -3.97
C ALA A 120 24.18 -1.50 -5.02
N GLY A 121 25.16 -2.22 -4.61
CA GLY A 121 25.60 -3.30 -5.40
C GLY A 121 26.75 -3.11 -6.35
N TYR A 122 27.75 -3.79 -5.95
CA TYR A 122 28.59 -4.51 -6.90
C TYR A 122 27.87 -5.81 -7.24
N ARG A 123 27.59 -6.03 -8.51
CA ARG A 123 27.16 -7.31 -9.07
C ARG A 123 28.14 -7.73 -10.15
N PHE A 124 28.61 -8.95 -10.03
CA PHE A 124 29.38 -9.65 -11.07
C PHE A 124 28.56 -10.85 -11.54
N SER A 125 28.43 -11.01 -12.84
CA SER A 125 27.75 -12.18 -13.44
C SER A 125 28.68 -12.89 -14.42
N ASP A 126 28.68 -14.20 -14.36
CA ASP A 126 29.38 -15.03 -15.34
C ASP A 126 28.78 -14.81 -16.73
N LYS A 127 29.55 -15.12 -17.79
CA LYS A 127 29.08 -14.99 -19.17
C LYS A 127 27.82 -15.82 -19.44
N ASN A 128 27.67 -16.95 -18.77
CA ASN A 128 26.54 -17.89 -18.94
C ASN A 128 25.38 -17.64 -17.96
N PHE A 129 25.47 -16.58 -17.14
CA PHE A 129 24.38 -16.23 -16.25
C PHE A 129 23.28 -15.53 -17.05
N VAL A 130 22.04 -16.03 -16.90
CA VAL A 130 20.86 -15.53 -17.61
C VAL A 130 19.78 -15.18 -16.59
N THR A 131 19.20 -14.00 -16.68
CA THR A 131 18.03 -13.63 -15.90
C THR A 131 16.75 -14.15 -16.55
N MET A 132 15.64 -14.18 -15.79
CA MET A 132 14.34 -14.57 -16.34
C MET A 132 13.89 -13.67 -17.49
N ASN A 133 14.16 -12.36 -17.41
CA ASN A 133 13.82 -11.41 -18.48
C ASN A 133 14.62 -11.67 -19.75
N GLU A 134 15.89 -11.96 -19.63
CA GLU A 134 16.76 -12.31 -20.74
C GLU A 134 16.31 -13.60 -21.41
N TYR A 135 15.97 -14.62 -20.61
CA TYR A 135 15.41 -15.87 -21.12
C TYR A 135 14.11 -15.67 -21.91
N ILE A 136 13.17 -14.85 -21.39
CA ILE A 136 11.92 -14.54 -22.07
C ILE A 136 12.18 -13.80 -23.39
N ASN A 137 13.08 -12.82 -23.38
CA ASN A 137 13.40 -12.02 -24.56
C ASN A 137 14.10 -12.85 -25.64
N ASP A 138 14.97 -13.77 -25.26
CA ASP A 138 15.64 -14.67 -26.19
C ASP A 138 14.66 -15.65 -26.84
N THR A 139 13.78 -16.28 -26.06
CA THR A 139 12.77 -17.22 -26.58
C THR A 139 11.76 -16.54 -27.50
N ASN A 140 11.64 -15.21 -27.43
CA ASN A 140 10.77 -14.41 -28.28
C ASN A 140 11.49 -13.78 -29.48
N HIS A 141 12.75 -14.15 -29.76
CA HIS A 141 13.56 -13.63 -30.87
C HIS A 141 13.88 -12.14 -30.83
N TYR A 142 13.86 -11.49 -29.64
CA TYR A 142 14.40 -10.15 -29.48
C TYR A 142 15.93 -10.20 -29.46
N THR A 143 16.56 -9.85 -30.56
CA THR A 143 17.98 -10.07 -30.87
C THR A 143 18.98 -9.13 -30.18
N ASN A 144 18.56 -8.22 -29.32
CA ASN A 144 19.47 -7.29 -28.62
C ASN A 144 19.72 -7.73 -27.17
N TYR A 145 20.18 -8.95 -27.02
CA TYR A 145 20.60 -9.51 -25.75
C TYR A 145 22.01 -8.98 -25.40
N GLN A 146 22.09 -8.23 -24.31
CA GLN A 146 23.37 -7.76 -23.76
C GLN A 146 23.64 -8.46 -22.45
N ASN A 147 24.65 -9.32 -22.44
CA ASN A 147 25.02 -10.11 -21.26
C ASN A 147 25.73 -9.21 -20.25
N GLU A 148 25.05 -8.82 -19.16
CA GLU A 148 25.62 -7.97 -18.14
C GLU A 148 26.76 -8.69 -17.41
N LYS A 149 27.90 -8.05 -17.33
CA LYS A 149 29.10 -8.54 -16.64
C LYS A 149 29.21 -7.98 -15.24
N GLU A 150 29.21 -6.66 -15.13
CA GLU A 150 29.33 -5.96 -13.86
C GLU A 150 28.34 -4.80 -13.79
N SER A 151 27.78 -4.59 -12.61
CA SER A 151 26.94 -3.45 -12.31
C SER A 151 27.39 -2.78 -11.02
N TYR A 152 27.60 -1.48 -11.08
CA TYR A 152 27.95 -0.62 -9.95
C TYR A 152 26.89 0.45 -9.82
N ILE A 153 26.31 0.58 -8.65
CA ILE A 153 25.34 1.64 -8.35
C ILE A 153 25.72 2.32 -7.04
N VAL A 154 25.89 3.64 -7.08
CA VAL A 154 26.12 4.46 -5.88
C VAL A 154 25.07 5.55 -5.85
N THR A 155 24.34 5.66 -4.75
CA THR A 155 23.41 6.75 -4.52
C THR A 155 23.75 7.46 -3.22
N PHE A 156 23.67 8.76 -3.23
CA PHE A 156 23.88 9.62 -2.08
C PHE A 156 22.75 10.64 -1.99
N ASN A 157 22.15 10.75 -0.82
CA ASN A 157 21.12 11.74 -0.53
C ASN A 157 21.55 12.56 0.69
N GLN A 158 21.46 13.89 0.58
CA GLN A 158 21.79 14.84 1.63
C GLN A 158 20.72 15.93 1.71
N TYR A 159 20.15 16.10 2.89
CA TYR A 159 19.33 17.25 3.20
C TYR A 159 20.16 18.31 3.94
N LEU A 160 20.27 19.49 3.38
CA LEU A 160 20.94 20.65 3.97
C LEU A 160 19.88 21.54 4.64
N GLU A 161 19.71 21.38 5.94
CA GLU A 161 18.64 22.03 6.70
C GLU A 161 18.71 23.56 6.63
N SER A 162 19.91 24.15 6.74
CA SER A 162 20.14 25.60 6.69
C SER A 162 19.68 26.23 5.37
N LEU A 163 19.73 25.47 4.27
CA LEU A 163 19.36 25.92 2.93
C LEU A 163 17.98 25.37 2.52
N ARG A 164 17.39 24.49 3.30
CA ARG A 164 16.21 23.71 2.91
C ARG A 164 16.38 23.02 1.55
N LEU A 165 17.60 22.56 1.29
CA LEU A 165 18.03 21.99 0.01
C LEU A 165 18.24 20.48 0.18
N ASN A 166 17.54 19.70 -0.64
CA ASN A 166 17.80 18.28 -0.79
C ASN A 166 18.68 18.06 -2.04
N THR A 167 19.75 17.32 -1.86
CA THR A 167 20.70 16.96 -2.92
C THR A 167 20.70 15.45 -3.08
N TYR A 168 20.44 14.97 -4.27
CA TYR A 168 20.50 13.56 -4.63
C TYR A 168 21.50 13.35 -5.77
N VAL A 169 22.44 12.44 -5.56
CA VAL A 169 23.42 12.03 -6.56
C VAL A 169 23.28 10.54 -6.82
N SER A 170 23.25 10.14 -8.07
CA SER A 170 23.26 8.74 -8.49
C SER A 170 24.32 8.52 -9.57
N LEU A 171 25.08 7.46 -9.41
CA LEU A 171 26.05 6.96 -10.38
C LEU A 171 25.76 5.48 -10.60
N ALA A 172 25.55 5.08 -11.85
CA ALA A 172 25.44 3.68 -12.25
C ALA A 172 26.39 3.41 -13.42
N ARG A 173 27.12 2.31 -13.35
CA ARG A 173 27.95 1.80 -14.44
C ARG A 173 27.66 0.34 -14.66
N ASN A 174 27.28 -0.02 -15.88
CA ASN A 174 27.09 -1.41 -16.29
C ASN A 174 28.11 -1.75 -17.38
N THR A 175 28.76 -2.88 -17.24
CA THR A 175 29.63 -3.46 -18.25
C THR A 175 29.00 -4.75 -18.77
N TYR A 176 29.28 -5.09 -20.00
CA TYR A 176 28.73 -6.24 -20.69
C TYR A 176 29.82 -7.14 -21.23
N TRP A 177 29.54 -8.43 -21.43
CA TRP A 177 30.49 -9.36 -22.01
C TRP A 177 30.71 -9.11 -23.51
N ASP A 178 29.62 -8.76 -24.19
CA ASP A 178 29.58 -8.72 -25.66
C ASP A 178 29.14 -7.33 -26.18
N ALA A 179 29.12 -6.29 -25.34
CA ALA A 179 28.74 -4.94 -25.69
C ALA A 179 29.56 -3.88 -24.94
N SER A 180 29.46 -2.64 -25.40
CA SER A 180 30.09 -1.48 -24.75
C SER A 180 29.49 -1.22 -23.37
N SER A 181 30.29 -0.71 -22.45
CA SER A 181 29.83 -0.28 -21.14
C SER A 181 28.94 0.96 -21.23
N ASN A 182 27.96 1.06 -20.36
CA ASN A 182 27.23 2.30 -20.15
C ASN A 182 27.54 2.92 -18.78
N VAL A 183 27.48 4.23 -18.71
CA VAL A 183 27.63 4.99 -17.47
C VAL A 183 26.50 6.01 -17.40
N ASN A 184 25.72 5.95 -16.31
CA ASN A 184 24.63 6.87 -16.07
C ASN A 184 24.92 7.63 -14.78
N TYR A 185 24.82 8.93 -14.81
CA TYR A 185 24.89 9.74 -13.60
C TYR A 185 23.85 10.83 -13.61
N SER A 186 23.35 11.13 -12.42
CA SER A 186 22.38 12.19 -12.22
C SER A 186 22.67 12.97 -10.95
N LEU A 187 22.39 14.24 -11.01
CA LEU A 187 22.38 15.17 -9.88
C LEU A 187 21.00 15.83 -9.85
N SER A 188 20.33 15.71 -8.72
CA SER A 188 19.06 16.40 -8.48
C SER A 188 19.19 17.30 -7.27
N LEU A 189 18.78 18.55 -7.43
CA LEU A 189 18.71 19.57 -6.39
C LEU A 189 17.26 19.98 -6.24
N SER A 190 16.70 19.88 -5.03
CA SER A 190 15.33 20.31 -4.77
C SER A 190 15.25 21.18 -3.53
N ARG A 191 14.44 22.23 -3.61
CA ARG A 191 14.27 23.20 -2.54
C ARG A 191 12.84 23.68 -2.48
N ASP A 192 12.34 23.81 -1.22
CA ASP A 192 11.07 24.44 -0.92
C ASP A 192 11.28 25.84 -0.37
N PHE A 193 10.49 26.80 -0.82
CA PHE A 193 10.55 28.17 -0.39
C PHE A 193 9.16 28.83 -0.40
N ASP A 194 9.04 29.94 0.31
CA ASP A 194 7.83 30.73 0.38
C ASP A 194 7.96 31.99 -0.47
N ILE A 195 6.97 32.31 -1.29
CA ILE A 195 6.91 33.54 -2.12
C ILE A 195 5.65 34.31 -1.73
N GLY A 196 5.81 35.30 -0.86
CA GLY A 196 4.68 36.08 -0.38
C GLY A 196 3.58 35.20 0.24
N PRO A 197 2.33 35.21 -0.28
CA PRO A 197 1.26 34.38 0.22
C PRO A 197 1.38 32.88 -0.15
N LEU A 198 2.20 32.56 -1.17
CA LEU A 198 2.40 31.20 -1.63
C LEU A 198 3.40 30.49 -0.72
N LYS A 199 2.95 29.44 -0.03
CA LYS A 199 3.76 28.63 0.88
C LYS A 199 4.17 27.32 0.22
N ASN A 200 5.39 26.84 0.57
CA ASN A 200 5.92 25.56 0.11
C ASN A 200 5.96 25.42 -1.42
N VAL A 201 6.36 26.49 -2.12
CA VAL A 201 6.68 26.39 -3.54
C VAL A 201 7.91 25.51 -3.69
N SER A 202 7.79 24.38 -4.39
CA SER A 202 8.91 23.48 -4.60
C SER A 202 9.55 23.70 -5.98
N THR A 203 10.86 23.70 -6.01
CA THR A 203 11.65 23.75 -7.27
C THR A 203 12.65 22.62 -7.26
N SER A 204 12.73 21.88 -8.35
CA SER A 204 13.74 20.87 -8.56
C SER A 204 14.47 21.07 -9.89
N LEU A 205 15.77 20.91 -9.84
CA LEU A 205 16.66 20.92 -11.01
C LEU A 205 17.39 19.57 -11.05
N THR A 206 17.19 18.83 -12.13
CA THR A 206 17.86 17.55 -12.34
C THR A 206 18.70 17.61 -13.61
N PHE A 207 19.96 17.27 -13.47
CA PHE A 207 20.87 16.98 -14.57
C PHE A 207 21.10 15.47 -14.62
N SER A 208 20.98 14.87 -15.80
CA SER A 208 21.34 13.47 -16.03
C SER A 208 22.11 13.33 -17.34
N ARG A 209 23.08 12.41 -17.33
CA ARG A 209 23.80 11.98 -18.51
C ARG A 209 23.77 10.46 -18.59
N ILE A 210 23.40 9.96 -19.73
CA ILE A 210 23.44 8.55 -20.09
C ILE A 210 24.47 8.41 -21.21
N ASN A 211 25.55 7.70 -20.95
CA ASN A 211 26.53 7.36 -21.97
C ASN A 211 26.25 5.95 -22.46
N TRP A 212 25.92 5.82 -23.71
CA TRP A 212 25.68 4.54 -24.37
C TRP A 212 26.48 4.48 -25.66
N GLU A 213 27.44 3.56 -25.74
CA GLU A 213 28.37 3.43 -26.88
C GLU A 213 29.11 4.75 -27.19
N GLU A 214 28.87 5.35 -28.36
CA GLU A 214 29.46 6.64 -28.76
C GLU A 214 28.52 7.83 -28.52
N ASP A 215 27.28 7.57 -28.07
CA ASP A 215 26.26 8.60 -27.83
C ASP A 215 26.18 9.01 -26.37
N ASN A 216 26.28 10.29 -26.10
CA ASN A 216 26.06 10.92 -24.82
C ASN A 216 24.69 11.60 -24.80
N GLN A 217 23.77 11.14 -23.98
CA GLN A 217 22.47 11.76 -23.83
C GLN A 217 22.44 12.65 -22.60
N ASP A 218 22.52 13.94 -22.79
CA ASP A 218 22.40 14.93 -21.72
C ASP A 218 20.96 15.41 -21.61
N GLN A 219 20.45 15.41 -20.38
CA GLN A 219 19.12 15.93 -20.08
C GLN A 219 19.21 16.91 -18.90
N LEU A 220 18.56 18.04 -19.05
CA LEU A 220 18.34 19.00 -17.98
C LEU A 220 16.84 19.16 -17.78
N TYR A 221 16.38 18.92 -16.56
CA TYR A 221 14.98 19.03 -16.18
C TYR A 221 14.80 20.02 -15.03
N LEU A 222 13.97 21.03 -15.25
CA LEU A 222 13.53 22.00 -14.24
C LEU A 222 12.05 21.77 -13.98
N ASN A 223 11.67 21.63 -12.71
CA ASN A 223 10.27 21.58 -12.29
C ASN A 223 10.02 22.63 -11.21
N ILE A 224 8.90 23.32 -11.33
CA ILE A 224 8.37 24.27 -10.33
C ILE A 224 6.96 23.81 -10.00
N SER A 225 6.66 23.63 -8.72
CA SER A 225 5.35 23.22 -8.23
C SER A 225 4.84 24.23 -7.22
N ILE A 226 3.67 24.77 -7.47
CA ILE A 226 3.04 25.85 -6.70
C ILE A 226 1.75 25.27 -6.07
N PRO A 227 1.74 24.99 -4.76
CA PRO A 227 0.54 24.61 -4.07
C PRO A 227 -0.49 25.75 -4.10
N TRP A 228 -1.74 25.42 -4.42
CA TRP A 228 -2.87 26.35 -4.45
C TRP A 228 -3.94 25.91 -3.46
N GLY A 229 -3.90 26.49 -2.28
CA GLY A 229 -4.67 26.00 -1.14
C GLY A 229 -4.11 24.70 -0.59
N THR A 230 -4.98 23.81 -0.08
CA THR A 230 -4.58 22.57 0.59
C THR A 230 -4.54 21.33 -0.31
N SER A 231 -5.14 21.41 -1.49
CA SER A 231 -5.42 20.21 -2.32
C SER A 231 -5.29 20.42 -3.82
N ARG A 232 -4.78 21.57 -4.24
CA ARG A 232 -4.56 21.90 -5.64
C ARG A 232 -3.09 22.23 -5.88
N THR A 233 -2.60 21.95 -7.07
CA THR A 233 -1.23 22.24 -7.44
C THR A 233 -1.14 22.67 -8.90
N LEU A 234 -0.48 23.79 -9.13
CA LEU A 234 -0.04 24.20 -10.46
C LEU A 234 1.43 23.84 -10.59
N SER A 235 1.80 23.13 -11.64
CA SER A 235 3.20 22.81 -11.89
C SER A 235 3.62 23.16 -13.31
N TYR A 236 4.88 23.52 -13.44
CA TYR A 236 5.54 23.82 -14.70
C TYR A 236 6.84 23.04 -14.76
N GLY A 237 7.01 22.28 -15.84
CA GLY A 237 8.22 21.54 -16.16
C GLY A 237 8.85 22.04 -17.45
N MET A 238 10.18 22.13 -17.47
CA MET A 238 10.98 22.40 -18.65
C MET A 238 12.03 21.32 -18.76
N GLN A 239 12.13 20.68 -19.91
CA GLN A 239 13.14 19.67 -20.20
C GLN A 239 13.90 20.05 -21.46
N ARG A 240 15.23 20.05 -21.35
CA ARG A 240 16.13 20.14 -22.52
C ARG A 240 16.73 18.77 -22.73
N ASN A 241 16.59 18.23 -23.92
CA ASN A 241 17.19 16.97 -24.35
C ASN A 241 18.48 17.16 -25.11
N GLN A 242 19.11 16.08 -25.51
CA GLN A 242 20.37 16.03 -26.27
C GLN A 242 20.33 16.85 -27.57
N ASP A 243 19.22 16.82 -28.31
CA ASP A 243 19.06 17.54 -29.58
C ASP A 243 18.80 19.03 -29.39
N ASN A 244 19.06 19.56 -28.21
CA ASN A 244 18.75 20.92 -27.79
C ASN A 244 17.29 21.31 -27.92
N LYS A 245 16.40 20.34 -28.08
CA LYS A 245 14.95 20.56 -28.01
C LYS A 245 14.55 20.85 -26.59
N ILE A 246 13.79 21.92 -26.43
CA ILE A 246 13.25 22.31 -25.14
C ILE A 246 11.76 22.05 -25.16
N SER A 247 11.34 21.09 -24.35
CA SER A 247 9.94 20.80 -24.11
C SER A 247 9.45 21.47 -22.83
N HIS A 248 8.20 21.88 -22.84
CA HIS A 248 7.52 22.54 -21.74
C HIS A 248 6.28 21.75 -21.39
N THR A 249 5.97 21.66 -20.11
CA THR A 249 4.75 21.05 -19.61
C THR A 249 4.17 21.94 -18.52
N ALA A 250 2.94 22.38 -18.69
CA ALA A 250 2.16 23.04 -17.63
C ALA A 250 1.05 22.10 -17.21
N SER A 251 0.84 21.92 -15.91
CA SER A 251 -0.17 21.01 -15.40
C SER A 251 -0.91 21.59 -14.20
N TRP A 252 -2.19 21.31 -14.12
CA TRP A 252 -3.06 21.56 -12.99
C TRP A 252 -3.53 20.25 -12.41
N TYR A 253 -3.43 20.11 -11.09
CA TYR A 253 -3.91 18.97 -10.33
C TYR A 253 -4.88 19.42 -9.24
N ASP A 254 -5.97 18.72 -9.05
CA ASP A 254 -6.98 18.97 -8.02
C ASP A 254 -7.38 17.67 -7.34
N SER A 255 -7.27 17.64 -6.02
CA SER A 255 -7.71 16.57 -5.13
C SER A 255 -8.57 17.12 -3.98
N SER A 256 -9.36 18.16 -4.27
CA SER A 256 -10.26 18.81 -3.28
C SER A 256 -11.33 17.84 -2.79
N ASP A 257 -11.77 16.92 -3.62
CA ASP A 257 -12.62 15.81 -3.24
C ASP A 257 -11.74 14.64 -2.78
N ARG A 258 -12.07 14.08 -1.64
CA ARG A 258 -11.30 12.96 -1.04
C ARG A 258 -11.26 11.71 -1.93
N ASN A 259 -12.35 11.44 -2.63
CA ASN A 259 -12.50 10.24 -3.45
C ASN A 259 -12.14 10.49 -4.91
N ASN A 260 -12.04 11.75 -5.33
CA ASN A 260 -11.84 12.11 -6.72
C ASN A 260 -10.65 13.06 -6.86
N SER A 261 -9.78 12.76 -7.80
CA SER A 261 -8.74 13.69 -8.22
C SER A 261 -8.67 13.72 -9.74
N TRP A 262 -8.28 14.86 -10.26
CA TRP A 262 -8.12 15.05 -11.69
C TRP A 262 -6.94 15.95 -12.01
N SER A 263 -6.38 15.76 -13.18
CA SER A 263 -5.33 16.63 -13.69
C SER A 263 -5.54 16.94 -15.17
N VAL A 264 -5.10 18.11 -15.55
CA VAL A 264 -5.00 18.53 -16.95
C VAL A 264 -3.59 19.07 -17.17
N SER A 265 -2.96 18.65 -18.25
CA SER A 265 -1.64 19.14 -18.65
C SER A 265 -1.57 19.42 -20.14
N ALA A 266 -0.82 20.47 -20.48
CA ALA A 266 -0.43 20.78 -21.85
C ALA A 266 1.09 20.68 -21.97
N SER A 267 1.58 19.98 -22.98
CA SER A 267 2.99 19.80 -23.23
C SER A 267 3.32 19.88 -24.71
N GLY A 268 4.53 20.28 -25.02
CA GLY A 268 5.06 20.34 -26.38
C GLY A 268 6.44 20.98 -26.39
N ASP A 269 7.15 20.87 -27.48
CA ASP A 269 8.38 21.62 -27.70
C ASP A 269 8.11 23.01 -28.30
N ASN A 270 9.16 23.83 -28.42
CA ASN A 270 9.03 25.17 -28.95
C ASN A 270 8.46 25.25 -30.37
N ASP A 271 8.70 24.26 -31.21
CA ASP A 271 8.20 24.21 -32.57
C ASP A 271 6.75 23.72 -32.62
N GLU A 272 6.41 22.71 -31.82
CA GLU A 272 5.04 22.22 -31.68
C GLU A 272 4.09 23.30 -31.14
N PHE A 273 4.52 24.13 -30.22
CA PHE A 273 3.70 25.25 -29.73
C PHE A 273 3.46 26.29 -30.80
N LYS A 274 4.44 26.61 -31.61
CA LYS A 274 4.28 27.56 -32.75
C LYS A 274 3.29 27.02 -33.79
N ASP A 275 3.36 25.71 -34.07
CA ASP A 275 2.49 25.05 -35.03
C ASP A 275 1.16 24.57 -34.43
N MET A 276 0.89 24.89 -33.16
CA MET A 276 -0.31 24.46 -32.43
C MET A 276 -0.45 22.92 -32.35
N LYS A 277 0.67 22.20 -32.33
CA LYS A 277 0.72 20.72 -32.24
C LYS A 277 0.96 20.23 -30.80
N ALA A 278 0.85 21.10 -29.82
CA ALA A 278 1.00 20.72 -28.43
C ALA A 278 0.04 19.57 -28.05
N SER A 279 0.53 18.67 -27.21
CA SER A 279 -0.29 17.58 -26.67
C SER A 279 -1.06 18.06 -25.44
N LEU A 280 -2.33 17.68 -25.35
CA LEU A 280 -3.19 17.87 -24.20
C LEU A 280 -3.46 16.52 -23.54
N ARG A 281 -3.25 16.45 -22.23
CA ARG A 281 -3.57 15.25 -21.44
C ARG A 281 -4.51 15.62 -20.32
N ALA A 282 -5.54 14.80 -20.13
CA ALA A 282 -6.41 14.84 -18.96
C ALA A 282 -6.40 13.48 -18.27
N SER A 283 -6.44 13.47 -16.95
CA SER A 283 -6.59 12.25 -16.16
C SER A 283 -7.60 12.45 -15.03
N TYR A 284 -8.25 11.36 -14.66
CA TYR A 284 -9.21 11.29 -13.58
C TYR A 284 -8.98 10.01 -12.78
N GLN A 285 -8.96 10.14 -11.46
CA GLN A 285 -8.87 9.02 -10.54
C GLN A 285 -10.06 9.04 -9.59
N HIS A 286 -10.69 7.89 -9.44
CA HIS A 286 -11.76 7.65 -8.48
C HIS A 286 -11.35 6.56 -7.51
N ASN A 287 -11.33 6.88 -6.21
CA ASN A 287 -10.99 5.96 -5.14
C ASN A 287 -12.27 5.41 -4.53
N THR A 288 -12.36 4.08 -4.47
CA THR A 288 -13.41 3.35 -3.75
C THR A 288 -12.80 2.51 -2.63
N GLU A 289 -13.62 1.94 -1.77
CA GLU A 289 -13.16 1.04 -0.72
C GLU A 289 -12.48 -0.23 -1.26
N ASN A 290 -12.81 -0.64 -2.49
CA ASN A 290 -12.36 -1.87 -3.11
C ASN A 290 -11.24 -1.67 -4.15
N GLY A 291 -10.88 -0.42 -4.46
CA GLY A 291 -9.82 -0.13 -5.43
C GLY A 291 -9.93 1.26 -6.05
N ARG A 292 -9.05 1.52 -7.01
CA ARG A 292 -8.91 2.81 -7.70
C ARG A 292 -9.14 2.65 -9.18
N LEU A 293 -10.07 3.41 -9.72
CA LEU A 293 -10.24 3.60 -11.14
C LEU A 293 -9.37 4.78 -11.60
N TYR A 294 -8.55 4.56 -12.60
CA TYR A 294 -7.79 5.61 -13.27
C TYR A 294 -8.15 5.65 -14.74
N LEU A 295 -8.55 6.82 -15.21
CA LEU A 295 -8.84 7.12 -16.61
C LEU A 295 -7.88 8.19 -17.08
N SER A 296 -7.33 8.06 -18.28
CA SER A 296 -6.56 9.14 -18.88
C SER A 296 -6.75 9.18 -20.39
N GLY A 297 -6.76 10.39 -20.92
CA GLY A 297 -6.81 10.66 -22.35
C GLY A 297 -5.68 11.61 -22.74
N THR A 298 -5.05 11.36 -23.87
CA THR A 298 -4.04 12.24 -24.48
C THR A 298 -4.44 12.50 -25.91
N SER A 299 -4.33 13.74 -26.34
CA SER A 299 -4.56 14.15 -27.73
C SER A 299 -3.46 15.09 -28.18
N GLN A 300 -2.86 14.79 -29.32
CA GLN A 300 -1.98 15.72 -30.04
C GLN A 300 -2.57 15.96 -31.42
N ARG A 301 -2.82 17.20 -31.73
CA ARG A 301 -3.45 17.62 -32.98
C ARG A 301 -2.69 17.05 -34.17
N ASP A 302 -3.42 16.50 -35.13
CA ASP A 302 -2.93 15.92 -36.38
C ASP A 302 -1.88 14.78 -36.22
N SER A 303 -1.77 14.19 -35.03
CA SER A 303 -0.82 13.11 -34.74
C SER A 303 -1.49 11.87 -34.16
N TYR A 304 -1.93 11.92 -32.90
CA TYR A 304 -2.56 10.77 -32.25
C TYR A 304 -3.52 11.18 -31.14
N TYR A 305 -4.38 10.25 -30.78
CA TYR A 305 -5.12 10.26 -29.53
C TYR A 305 -4.96 8.91 -28.83
N SER A 306 -4.97 8.91 -27.51
CA SER A 306 -4.95 7.68 -26.72
C SER A 306 -5.91 7.81 -25.56
N LEU A 307 -6.56 6.69 -25.22
CA LEU A 307 -7.38 6.54 -24.04
C LEU A 307 -6.87 5.35 -23.25
N ASN A 308 -6.74 5.51 -21.93
CA ASN A 308 -6.36 4.46 -21.04
C ASN A 308 -7.34 4.40 -19.86
N ALA A 309 -7.72 3.19 -19.49
CA ALA A 309 -8.51 2.91 -18.29
C ALA A 309 -7.83 1.78 -17.53
N SER A 310 -7.63 1.97 -16.23
CA SER A 310 -7.09 0.93 -15.36
C SER A 310 -7.83 0.90 -14.03
N TRP A 311 -7.97 -0.31 -13.49
CA TRP A 311 -8.50 -0.56 -12.16
C TRP A 311 -7.45 -1.29 -11.33
N ASN A 312 -7.13 -0.77 -10.15
CA ASN A 312 -6.17 -1.36 -9.22
C ASN A 312 -6.86 -1.59 -7.87
N GLY A 313 -6.85 -2.82 -7.41
CA GLY A 313 -7.36 -3.22 -6.10
C GLY A 313 -6.56 -4.40 -5.56
N SER A 314 -6.87 -4.79 -4.34
CA SER A 314 -6.24 -5.91 -3.66
C SER A 314 -7.29 -6.83 -3.04
N PHE A 315 -6.90 -8.08 -2.86
CA PHE A 315 -7.70 -9.09 -2.18
C PHE A 315 -6.87 -9.72 -1.06
N THR A 316 -7.47 -9.82 0.11
CA THR A 316 -6.83 -10.50 1.26
C THR A 316 -7.76 -11.57 1.79
N ALA A 317 -7.22 -12.77 1.97
CA ALA A 317 -7.93 -13.90 2.56
C ALA A 317 -7.11 -14.51 3.69
N THR A 318 -7.77 -14.87 4.78
CA THR A 318 -7.23 -15.57 5.94
C THR A 318 -8.22 -16.64 6.39
N ARG A 319 -7.86 -17.43 7.40
CA ARG A 319 -8.80 -18.37 8.05
C ARG A 319 -10.03 -17.70 8.67
N HIS A 320 -9.99 -16.37 8.88
CA HIS A 320 -11.06 -15.61 9.51
C HIS A 320 -12.03 -14.98 8.50
N GLY A 321 -11.67 -14.98 7.22
CA GLY A 321 -12.50 -14.44 6.15
C GLY A 321 -11.69 -13.83 5.02
N ALA A 322 -12.38 -13.15 4.11
CA ALA A 322 -11.77 -12.55 2.94
C ALA A 322 -12.49 -11.26 2.55
N ALA A 323 -11.74 -10.30 2.03
CA ALA A 323 -12.29 -9.04 1.52
C ALA A 323 -11.43 -8.46 0.39
N PHE A 324 -12.11 -7.80 -0.55
CA PHE A 324 -11.48 -6.86 -1.47
C PHE A 324 -11.24 -5.54 -0.75
N HIS A 325 -10.18 -4.86 -1.11
CA HIS A 325 -9.84 -3.56 -0.54
C HIS A 325 -8.98 -2.74 -1.51
N ASP A 326 -8.75 -1.46 -1.20
CA ASP A 326 -7.87 -0.60 -1.98
C ASP A 326 -6.47 -1.23 -2.12
N TYR A 327 -5.75 -0.80 -3.16
CA TYR A 327 -4.42 -1.32 -3.48
C TYR A 327 -3.48 -1.29 -2.27
N SER A 328 -2.81 -2.40 -2.06
CA SER A 328 -1.77 -2.57 -1.06
C SER A 328 -0.59 -3.30 -1.69
N GLY A 329 0.63 -2.81 -1.49
CA GLY A 329 1.84 -3.47 -1.97
C GLY A 329 2.02 -4.85 -1.34
N SER A 330 2.78 -5.72 -1.98
CA SER A 330 3.05 -7.08 -1.48
C SER A 330 3.79 -7.09 -0.14
N ALA A 331 4.61 -6.08 0.13
CA ALA A 331 5.34 -5.89 1.39
C ALA A 331 4.56 -5.12 2.46
N ASP A 332 3.42 -4.52 2.10
CA ASP A 332 2.61 -3.74 3.03
C ASP A 332 1.92 -4.64 4.06
N SER A 333 1.96 -4.23 5.32
CA SER A 333 1.15 -4.86 6.36
C SER A 333 -0.30 -4.41 6.23
N ARG A 334 -1.22 -5.31 6.59
CA ARG A 334 -2.68 -5.12 6.49
C ARG A 334 -3.33 -5.48 7.80
N PHE A 335 -4.51 -4.97 8.03
CA PHE A 335 -5.26 -5.34 9.23
C PHE A 335 -6.68 -5.75 8.87
N MET A 336 -7.02 -7.00 9.17
CA MET A 336 -8.36 -7.55 8.95
C MET A 336 -9.21 -7.32 10.19
N ILE A 337 -10.41 -6.83 9.97
CA ILE A 337 -11.42 -6.60 10.99
C ILE A 337 -12.63 -7.47 10.67
N ASP A 338 -13.11 -8.17 11.70
CA ASP A 338 -14.33 -8.97 11.68
C ASP A 338 -15.38 -8.28 12.56
N ALA A 339 -16.42 -7.79 11.95
CA ALA A 339 -17.54 -7.10 12.59
C ALA A 339 -18.75 -8.03 12.82
N ASP A 340 -18.50 -9.31 13.06
CA ASP A 340 -19.51 -10.32 13.40
C ASP A 340 -20.69 -10.37 12.41
N GLY A 341 -20.37 -10.39 11.10
CA GLY A 341 -21.38 -10.40 10.03
C GLY A 341 -22.09 -9.06 9.81
N THR A 342 -21.58 -7.96 10.34
CA THR A 342 -22.12 -6.61 10.11
C THR A 342 -21.45 -5.96 8.92
N GLU A 343 -22.20 -5.71 7.87
CA GLU A 343 -21.73 -4.98 6.68
C GLU A 343 -21.72 -3.47 6.90
N ASP A 344 -21.01 -2.77 6.01
CA ASP A 344 -20.95 -1.31 5.91
C ASP A 344 -20.37 -0.60 7.14
N ILE A 345 -19.57 -1.29 7.97
CA ILE A 345 -18.84 -0.65 9.07
C ILE A 345 -17.65 0.12 8.49
N PRO A 346 -17.61 1.47 8.61
CA PRO A 346 -16.54 2.27 8.08
C PRO A 346 -15.31 2.22 9.00
N LEU A 347 -14.17 1.84 8.42
CA LEU A 347 -12.91 1.63 9.09
C LEU A 347 -11.90 2.70 8.70
N ASN A 348 -11.13 3.16 9.68
CA ASN A 348 -10.00 4.08 9.51
C ASN A 348 -10.34 5.29 8.61
N ASN A 349 -11.34 6.06 9.01
CA ASN A 349 -11.87 7.20 8.25
C ASN A 349 -12.38 6.82 6.83
N LYS A 350 -13.12 5.76 6.71
CA LYS A 350 -13.67 5.23 5.44
C LYS A 350 -12.60 4.79 4.42
N ARG A 351 -11.39 4.44 4.86
CA ARG A 351 -10.38 3.83 4.00
C ARG A 351 -10.71 2.38 3.63
N ALA A 352 -11.51 1.74 4.44
CA ALA A 352 -12.06 0.42 4.20
C ALA A 352 -13.46 0.35 4.81
N VAL A 353 -14.26 -0.60 4.34
CA VAL A 353 -15.61 -0.87 4.82
C VAL A 353 -15.77 -2.38 4.93
N THR A 354 -16.53 -2.86 5.90
CA THR A 354 -16.82 -4.29 6.01
C THR A 354 -17.80 -4.73 4.93
N ASN A 355 -17.52 -5.88 4.33
CA ASN A 355 -18.38 -6.49 3.32
C ASN A 355 -19.62 -7.17 3.95
N ARG A 356 -20.47 -7.78 3.12
CA ARG A 356 -21.69 -8.51 3.56
C ARG A 356 -21.44 -9.62 4.59
N TYR A 357 -20.22 -10.09 4.75
CA TYR A 357 -19.82 -11.07 5.76
C TYR A 357 -19.25 -10.43 7.03
N GLY A 358 -19.25 -9.10 7.11
CA GLY A 358 -18.68 -8.36 8.22
C GLY A 358 -17.14 -8.27 8.19
N ILE A 359 -16.50 -8.64 7.08
CA ILE A 359 -15.05 -8.61 6.98
C ILE A 359 -14.59 -7.36 6.22
N GLY A 360 -13.73 -6.58 6.86
CA GLY A 360 -13.06 -5.43 6.24
C GLY A 360 -11.54 -5.54 6.38
N VAL A 361 -10.80 -5.01 5.42
CA VAL A 361 -9.33 -4.99 5.47
C VAL A 361 -8.83 -3.57 5.30
N ILE A 362 -8.11 -3.08 6.29
CA ILE A 362 -7.40 -1.81 6.25
C ILE A 362 -6.07 -2.05 5.56
N PRO A 363 -5.84 -1.47 4.37
CA PRO A 363 -4.61 -1.63 3.61
C PRO A 363 -3.48 -0.75 4.17
N SER A 364 -2.24 -1.09 3.84
CA SER A 364 -1.05 -0.24 4.02
C SER A 364 -0.87 0.28 5.46
N VAL A 365 -0.97 -0.63 6.44
CA VAL A 365 -0.65 -0.33 7.84
C VAL A 365 0.87 -0.26 7.99
N SER A 366 1.36 0.78 8.67
CA SER A 366 2.81 0.95 8.88
C SER A 366 3.43 -0.20 9.67
N SER A 367 4.50 -0.77 9.13
CA SER A 367 5.24 -1.83 9.79
C SER A 367 6.16 -1.29 10.89
N TYR A 368 6.31 -2.04 11.99
CA TYR A 368 7.20 -1.74 13.14
C TYR A 368 6.88 -0.45 13.91
N ILE A 369 5.76 0.18 13.62
CA ILE A 369 5.27 1.38 14.30
C ILE A 369 3.93 1.05 14.94
N THR A 370 3.74 1.49 16.20
CA THR A 370 2.45 1.37 16.86
C THR A 370 1.45 2.27 16.14
N THR A 371 0.40 1.67 15.61
CA THR A 371 -0.64 2.35 14.83
C THR A 371 -1.98 2.14 15.50
N SER A 372 -2.76 3.20 15.64
CA SER A 372 -4.15 3.15 16.10
C SER A 372 -5.08 3.11 14.89
N LEU A 373 -5.88 2.06 14.81
CA LEU A 373 -6.91 1.85 13.79
C LEU A 373 -8.25 2.13 14.44
N SER A 374 -9.11 2.89 13.77
CA SER A 374 -10.39 3.31 14.34
C SER A 374 -11.57 2.90 13.47
N VAL A 375 -12.69 2.64 14.12
CA VAL A 375 -14.01 2.60 13.47
C VAL A 375 -14.57 4.01 13.46
N ASP A 376 -15.15 4.46 12.37
CA ASP A 376 -15.84 5.75 12.29
C ASP A 376 -17.25 5.62 12.86
N THR A 377 -17.37 5.79 14.16
CA THR A 377 -18.64 5.63 14.89
C THR A 377 -19.71 6.65 14.50
N ARG A 378 -19.36 7.75 13.84
CA ARG A 378 -20.33 8.78 13.39
C ARG A 378 -21.07 8.37 12.12
N ASN A 379 -20.51 7.44 11.35
CA ASN A 379 -21.06 6.96 10.09
C ASN A 379 -21.39 5.46 10.14
N LEU A 380 -21.73 4.94 11.31
CA LEU A 380 -22.23 3.56 11.43
C LEU A 380 -23.59 3.40 10.74
N PRO A 381 -23.91 2.21 10.23
CA PRO A 381 -25.26 1.88 9.78
C PRO A 381 -26.29 2.10 10.89
N GLU A 382 -27.55 2.35 10.52
CA GLU A 382 -28.64 2.45 11.47
C GLU A 382 -28.73 1.20 12.35
N ASN A 383 -28.98 1.42 13.63
CA ASN A 383 -29.14 0.33 14.61
C ASN A 383 -27.90 -0.57 14.81
N VAL A 384 -26.72 -0.02 14.56
CA VAL A 384 -25.43 -0.68 14.87
C VAL A 384 -24.67 0.14 15.90
N ASP A 385 -24.18 -0.51 16.94
CA ASP A 385 -23.28 0.06 17.92
C ASP A 385 -22.03 -0.80 18.08
N ILE A 386 -20.92 -0.18 18.50
CA ILE A 386 -19.61 -0.83 18.63
C ILE A 386 -19.01 -0.44 19.98
N GLU A 387 -18.69 -1.44 20.79
CA GLU A 387 -18.20 -1.20 22.16
C GLU A 387 -16.76 -0.67 22.16
N ASN A 388 -15.87 -1.22 21.29
CA ASN A 388 -14.47 -0.81 21.18
C ASN A 388 -14.18 -0.31 19.77
N SER A 389 -14.15 1.01 19.60
CA SER A 389 -13.96 1.64 18.29
C SER A 389 -12.49 1.90 17.91
N VAL A 390 -11.52 1.62 18.78
CA VAL A 390 -10.10 1.85 18.54
C VAL A 390 -9.29 0.59 18.85
N ILE A 391 -8.48 0.18 17.88
CA ILE A 391 -7.58 -0.96 17.98
C ILE A 391 -6.15 -0.44 17.82
N THR A 392 -5.29 -0.69 18.81
CA THR A 392 -3.87 -0.35 18.74
C THR A 392 -3.06 -1.60 18.39
N THR A 393 -2.24 -1.51 17.37
CA THR A 393 -1.45 -2.64 16.87
C THR A 393 -0.05 -2.23 16.44
N THR A 394 0.86 -3.19 16.44
CA THR A 394 2.20 -3.06 15.85
C THR A 394 2.43 -4.31 15.00
N LEU A 395 2.53 -4.13 13.69
CA LEU A 395 2.72 -5.23 12.75
C LEU A 395 4.16 -5.29 12.26
N THR A 396 4.59 -6.46 11.84
CA THR A 396 5.82 -6.64 11.06
C THR A 396 5.53 -6.48 9.57
N GLU A 397 6.53 -6.22 8.77
CA GLU A 397 6.40 -6.07 7.32
C GLU A 397 5.72 -7.28 6.68
N GLY A 398 4.71 -7.04 5.86
CA GLY A 398 3.92 -8.06 5.19
C GLY A 398 2.92 -8.82 6.08
N ALA A 399 2.82 -8.50 7.37
CA ALA A 399 1.91 -9.18 8.28
C ALA A 399 0.45 -8.78 8.05
N ILE A 400 -0.46 -9.72 8.31
CA ILE A 400 -1.89 -9.48 8.34
C ILE A 400 -2.34 -9.58 9.80
N GLY A 401 -2.64 -8.44 10.42
CA GLY A 401 -3.24 -8.39 11.74
C GLY A 401 -4.72 -8.76 11.69
N TYR A 402 -5.28 -9.15 12.84
CA TYR A 402 -6.70 -9.50 12.96
C TYR A 402 -7.26 -9.02 14.28
N ALA A 403 -8.48 -8.49 14.25
CA ALA A 403 -9.30 -8.28 15.44
C ALA A 403 -10.77 -8.50 15.12
N LYS A 404 -11.50 -8.98 16.10
CA LYS A 404 -12.96 -9.06 16.09
C LYS A 404 -13.50 -7.86 16.84
N LEU A 405 -14.48 -7.16 16.22
CA LEU A 405 -15.24 -6.10 16.87
C LEU A 405 -16.44 -6.68 17.60
N ASP A 406 -16.70 -6.14 18.76
CA ASP A 406 -17.95 -6.43 19.48
C ASP A 406 -19.04 -5.49 18.95
N THR A 407 -19.79 -5.98 17.96
CA THR A 407 -20.87 -5.25 17.31
C THR A 407 -22.21 -5.64 17.89
N ARG A 408 -23.02 -4.63 18.17
CA ARG A 408 -24.40 -4.78 18.63
C ARG A 408 -25.34 -4.29 17.52
N LYS A 409 -26.13 -5.21 16.98
CA LYS A 409 -27.19 -4.87 16.01
C LYS A 409 -28.51 -4.79 16.72
N GLY A 410 -29.29 -3.76 16.41
CA GLY A 410 -30.64 -3.58 16.96
C GLY A 410 -30.89 -2.13 17.35
N TYR A 411 -32.14 -1.83 17.57
CA TYR A 411 -32.56 -0.50 17.97
C TYR A 411 -32.32 -0.25 19.47
N GLN A 412 -32.45 1.00 19.87
CA GLN A 412 -32.20 1.48 21.23
C GLN A 412 -33.51 1.92 21.86
N ILE A 413 -33.67 1.61 23.14
CA ILE A 413 -34.83 2.07 23.93
C ILE A 413 -34.36 2.72 25.21
N MET A 414 -34.89 3.92 25.48
CA MET A 414 -34.91 4.51 26.82
C MET A 414 -36.24 4.17 27.47
N GLY A 415 -36.21 3.47 28.59
CA GLY A 415 -37.44 3.02 29.23
C GLY A 415 -37.37 3.02 30.75
N VAL A 416 -38.53 2.77 31.35
CA VAL A 416 -38.69 2.52 32.78
C VAL A 416 -39.33 1.16 32.98
N ILE A 417 -38.63 0.25 33.65
CA ILE A 417 -39.14 -1.08 33.94
C ILE A 417 -40.07 -1.00 35.15
N ARG A 418 -41.27 -1.57 34.99
CA ARG A 418 -42.27 -1.69 36.06
C ARG A 418 -42.70 -3.14 36.24
N LEU A 419 -42.73 -3.59 37.50
CA LEU A 419 -43.25 -4.87 37.91
C LEU A 419 -44.80 -4.80 38.03
N ALA A 420 -45.48 -5.93 38.15
CA ALA A 420 -46.92 -5.98 38.24
C ALA A 420 -47.50 -5.23 39.46
N ASP A 421 -46.73 -5.07 40.52
CA ASP A 421 -47.08 -4.32 41.73
C ASP A 421 -46.77 -2.82 41.65
N GLY A 422 -46.27 -2.35 40.50
CA GLY A 422 -45.86 -0.97 40.26
C GLY A 422 -44.45 -0.63 40.77
N SER A 423 -43.76 -1.52 41.45
CA SER A 423 -42.36 -1.37 41.87
C SER A 423 -41.42 -1.54 40.69
N HIS A 424 -40.11 -1.42 40.93
CA HIS A 424 -39.08 -1.61 39.92
C HIS A 424 -38.02 -2.64 40.35
N PRO A 425 -37.27 -3.26 39.42
CA PRO A 425 -36.18 -4.12 39.75
C PRO A 425 -35.04 -3.33 40.48
N PRO A 426 -34.21 -4.02 41.25
CA PRO A 426 -33.07 -3.35 41.93
C PRO A 426 -32.09 -2.72 40.97
N LEU A 427 -31.40 -1.68 41.44
CA LEU A 427 -30.30 -1.01 40.73
C LEU A 427 -29.17 -2.00 40.37
N GLY A 428 -28.63 -1.89 39.15
CA GLY A 428 -27.49 -2.68 38.67
C GLY A 428 -27.84 -4.08 38.14
N ILE A 429 -29.14 -4.44 38.10
CA ILE A 429 -29.56 -5.71 37.48
C ILE A 429 -29.40 -5.62 35.96
N SER A 430 -28.76 -6.64 35.38
CA SER A 430 -28.59 -6.70 33.93
C SER A 430 -29.87 -7.17 33.23
N VAL A 431 -30.20 -6.48 32.13
CA VAL A 431 -31.24 -6.88 31.18
C VAL A 431 -30.54 -7.65 30.06
N LYS A 432 -30.93 -8.93 29.90
CA LYS A 432 -30.33 -9.83 28.91
C LYS A 432 -31.36 -10.26 27.89
N ASP A 433 -30.91 -10.40 26.65
CA ASP A 433 -31.69 -11.11 25.64
C ASP A 433 -31.70 -12.61 25.95
N GLU A 434 -32.88 -13.23 25.93
CA GLU A 434 -33.08 -14.65 26.29
C GLU A 434 -32.39 -15.59 25.28
N THR A 435 -32.39 -15.21 24.01
CA THR A 435 -31.87 -16.03 22.90
C THR A 435 -30.36 -15.96 22.79
N SER A 436 -29.81 -14.76 22.77
CA SER A 436 -28.36 -14.53 22.58
C SER A 436 -27.58 -14.54 23.92
N HIS A 437 -28.28 -14.47 25.07
CA HIS A 437 -27.70 -14.28 26.40
C HIS A 437 -26.82 -13.02 26.57
N LYS A 438 -26.86 -12.11 25.59
CA LYS A 438 -26.10 -10.84 25.63
C LYS A 438 -26.79 -9.87 26.60
N GLU A 439 -25.98 -9.13 27.33
CA GLU A 439 -26.44 -8.01 28.15
C GLU A 439 -26.73 -6.80 27.25
N LEU A 440 -27.94 -6.29 27.29
CA LEU A 440 -28.40 -5.16 26.49
C LEU A 440 -28.41 -3.83 27.27
N GLY A 441 -28.30 -3.88 28.58
CA GLY A 441 -28.24 -2.74 29.48
C GLY A 441 -28.39 -3.10 30.95
N LEU A 442 -28.28 -2.09 31.80
CA LEU A 442 -28.41 -2.22 33.26
C LEU A 442 -29.56 -1.36 33.78
N VAL A 443 -30.24 -1.85 34.80
CA VAL A 443 -31.29 -1.09 35.54
C VAL A 443 -30.62 0.01 36.33
N ALA A 444 -30.99 1.25 36.07
CA ALA A 444 -30.59 2.43 36.82
C ALA A 444 -31.61 2.74 37.93
N ASP A 445 -31.38 3.84 38.64
CA ASP A 445 -32.29 4.26 39.73
C ASP A 445 -33.73 4.48 39.26
N GLY A 446 -34.71 4.12 40.09
CA GLY A 446 -36.13 4.24 39.74
C GLY A 446 -36.62 3.29 38.64
N GLY A 447 -35.82 2.29 38.26
CA GLY A 447 -36.13 1.34 37.18
C GLY A 447 -35.87 1.83 35.78
N PHE A 448 -35.15 2.97 35.62
CA PHE A 448 -34.70 3.47 34.34
C PHE A 448 -33.72 2.48 33.68
N VAL A 449 -33.83 2.36 32.36
CA VAL A 449 -32.92 1.57 31.55
C VAL A 449 -32.63 2.27 30.23
N TYR A 450 -31.42 2.12 29.77
CA TYR A 450 -31.02 2.33 28.39
C TYR A 450 -30.65 0.98 27.82
N LEU A 451 -31.44 0.50 26.89
CA LEU A 451 -31.22 -0.79 26.23
C LEU A 451 -30.76 -0.58 24.81
N ASN A 452 -29.71 -1.29 24.42
CA ASN A 452 -29.09 -1.17 23.11
C ASN A 452 -28.91 -2.54 22.47
N GLY A 453 -29.20 -2.66 21.17
CA GLY A 453 -29.10 -3.92 20.43
C GLY A 453 -30.34 -4.80 20.49
N ILE A 454 -31.52 -4.22 20.67
CA ILE A 454 -32.80 -4.94 20.69
C ILE A 454 -33.21 -5.26 19.25
N GLN A 455 -33.61 -6.49 19.01
CA GLN A 455 -34.23 -6.94 17.76
C GLN A 455 -35.75 -7.08 17.91
N ASP A 456 -36.49 -7.06 16.81
CA ASP A 456 -37.95 -7.12 16.86
C ASP A 456 -38.49 -8.44 17.45
N ASP A 457 -37.69 -9.50 17.47
CA ASP A 457 -37.99 -10.81 18.07
C ASP A 457 -37.32 -11.01 19.45
N SER A 458 -36.65 -10.02 19.98
CA SER A 458 -35.97 -10.10 21.28
C SER A 458 -36.94 -10.32 22.41
N LYS A 459 -36.61 -11.24 23.32
CA LYS A 459 -37.25 -11.43 24.60
C LYS A 459 -36.24 -11.10 25.69
N LEU A 460 -36.55 -10.12 26.50
CA LEU A 460 -35.65 -9.63 27.51
C LEU A 460 -35.92 -10.27 28.86
N THR A 461 -34.86 -10.71 29.54
CA THR A 461 -34.95 -11.33 30.86
C THR A 461 -34.14 -10.56 31.88
N LEU A 462 -34.68 -10.44 33.08
CA LEU A 462 -34.00 -9.94 34.26
C LEU A 462 -34.06 -11.00 35.36
N ARG A 463 -32.95 -11.14 36.13
CA ARG A 463 -32.89 -12.07 37.27
C ARG A 463 -32.16 -11.40 38.45
N TRP A 464 -32.76 -11.52 39.64
CA TRP A 464 -32.16 -11.05 40.88
C TRP A 464 -32.65 -11.91 42.06
N GLY A 465 -31.73 -12.49 42.82
CA GLY A 465 -32.02 -13.50 43.82
C GLY A 465 -32.81 -14.66 43.19
N ASP A 466 -33.93 -15.04 43.80
CA ASP A 466 -34.82 -16.09 43.31
C ASP A 466 -35.94 -15.56 42.38
N LYS A 467 -35.91 -14.29 42.04
CA LYS A 467 -36.92 -13.64 41.19
C LYS A 467 -36.43 -13.48 39.76
N SER A 468 -37.36 -13.67 38.82
CA SER A 468 -37.11 -13.36 37.41
C SER A 468 -38.35 -12.76 36.76
N CYS A 469 -38.14 -11.95 35.75
CA CYS A 469 -39.23 -11.42 34.93
C CYS A 469 -38.80 -11.24 33.49
N PHE A 470 -39.78 -11.17 32.58
CA PHE A 470 -39.63 -10.98 31.15
C PHE A 470 -40.19 -9.65 30.69
N ILE A 471 -39.52 -9.02 29.73
CA ILE A 471 -40.00 -7.84 29.03
C ILE A 471 -40.17 -8.19 27.56
N GLN A 472 -41.32 -7.86 26.99
CA GLN A 472 -41.53 -7.82 25.55
C GLN A 472 -41.31 -6.39 25.09
N PRO A 473 -40.18 -6.07 24.41
CA PRO A 473 -39.96 -4.72 23.93
C PRO A 473 -40.95 -4.37 22.81
N PRO A 474 -41.32 -3.10 22.64
CA PRO A 474 -42.12 -2.67 21.50
C PRO A 474 -41.32 -2.83 20.20
N ASN A 475 -41.96 -3.19 19.09
CA ASN A 475 -41.31 -3.32 17.79
C ASN A 475 -40.70 -1.99 17.34
N SER A 476 -39.64 -2.06 16.55
CA SER A 476 -38.92 -0.89 16.00
C SER A 476 -39.85 0.11 15.30
N SER A 477 -40.88 -0.38 14.60
CA SER A 477 -41.87 0.45 13.90
C SER A 477 -42.80 1.25 14.84
N ASN A 478 -42.90 0.87 16.12
CA ASN A 478 -43.78 1.47 17.11
C ASN A 478 -43.04 2.35 18.14
N LEU A 479 -41.76 2.61 17.91
CA LEU A 479 -40.96 3.44 18.79
C LEU A 479 -41.37 4.93 18.64
N THR A 480 -41.89 5.46 19.75
CA THR A 480 -42.07 6.92 19.89
C THR A 480 -40.80 7.55 20.47
N THR A 481 -40.48 8.78 20.04
CA THR A 481 -39.43 9.55 20.67
C THR A 481 -39.77 9.85 22.13
N GLY A 482 -39.11 9.14 23.07
CA GLY A 482 -39.31 9.38 24.51
C GLY A 482 -39.06 8.11 25.36
N THR A 483 -39.27 8.27 26.67
CA THR A 483 -39.14 7.17 27.64
C THR A 483 -40.37 6.28 27.57
N VAL A 484 -40.16 4.98 27.34
CA VAL A 484 -41.21 3.98 27.20
C VAL A 484 -41.36 3.24 28.54
N ILE A 485 -42.59 2.93 28.96
CA ILE A 485 -42.81 2.04 30.10
C ILE A 485 -42.69 0.58 29.61
N LEU A 486 -41.81 -0.17 30.26
CA LEU A 486 -41.51 -1.55 29.96
C LEU A 486 -42.08 -2.46 31.09
N PRO A 487 -43.25 -3.04 30.90
CA PRO A 487 -43.83 -3.96 31.91
C PRO A 487 -43.00 -5.25 31.96
N CYS A 488 -42.56 -5.61 33.17
CA CYS A 488 -41.87 -6.87 33.43
C CYS A 488 -42.80 -7.88 34.09
N ILE A 489 -43.07 -8.97 33.38
CA ILE A 489 -43.98 -10.01 33.81
C ILE A 489 -43.21 -11.10 34.55
N SER A 490 -43.54 -11.34 35.82
CA SER A 490 -42.88 -12.40 36.60
C SER A 490 -43.25 -13.79 36.10
N GLN A 491 -42.25 -14.68 35.99
CA GLN A 491 -42.55 -16.13 35.94
C GLN A 491 -42.79 -16.65 37.36
N ASN A 492 -43.93 -17.21 37.59
CA ASN A 492 -44.21 -18.00 38.78
C ASN A 492 -43.46 -19.32 38.73
#